data_29d4348d4075836e7c4def927009421f
#
_entry.id   29d4348d4075836e7c4def927009421f
#
_cell.length_a   1.000
_cell.length_b   1.000
_cell.length_c   1.000
_cell.angle_alpha   90.00
_cell.angle_beta   90.00
_cell.angle_gamma   90.00
#
_symmetry.space_group_name_H-M   'P 1'
#
loop_
_entity.id
_entity.type
_entity.pdbx_description
1 polymer ?
#
loop_
_entity_poly.entity_id
_entity_poly.type
_entity_poly.pdbx_seq_one_letter_code
_entity_poly.pdbx_strand_id
1 'polypeptide(L)'
;DKPEITGRILDAIEAADLDPSQEEKLEREFAKEIHILTADERLRSIARDFVEHYSDLWTSGKAMFVCLNKVTCVRMYNYVQEYWRAKIRELEARQGTVTQQEAQELARKLAWMKETEMAVVISPEQNEVQTFKKWGLDILPHRAKMEKRELDKEFKDSKNPFRVVFVCAMWLTGFDVKCLSCLYLDQPLKAH
;
A
#
# COMPACT_ATOMS: atom_id res chain seq x y z
N ASP A 1 14.86 -10.23 4.80
CA ASP A 1 13.85 -10.71 3.87
C ASP A 1 14.25 -10.58 2.44
N LYS A 2 14.98 -11.59 2.05
CA LYS A 2 15.72 -11.68 0.81
C LYS A 2 15.11 -12.61 -0.26
N PRO A 3 14.00 -13.40 -0.09
CA PRO A 3 13.79 -14.48 -1.04
C PRO A 3 13.21 -14.03 -2.39
N GLU A 4 12.25 -13.12 -2.42
CA GLU A 4 11.55 -12.82 -3.69
C GLU A 4 12.26 -11.76 -4.53
N ILE A 5 12.77 -10.72 -3.89
CA ILE A 5 13.58 -9.70 -4.59
C ILE A 5 14.98 -10.26 -4.87
N THR A 6 15.55 -11.01 -3.93
CA THR A 6 16.85 -11.68 -4.10
C THR A 6 16.79 -12.78 -5.17
N GLY A 7 15.69 -13.56 -5.26
CA GLY A 7 15.49 -14.54 -6.32
C GLY A 7 15.51 -13.89 -7.71
N ARG A 8 14.71 -12.83 -7.90
CA ARG A 8 14.67 -12.09 -9.18
C ARG A 8 15.97 -11.37 -9.51
N ILE A 9 16.73 -10.93 -8.50
CA ILE A 9 18.06 -10.35 -8.67
C ILE A 9 19.06 -11.43 -9.06
N LEU A 10 19.05 -12.57 -8.37
CA LEU A 10 19.90 -13.71 -8.71
C LEU A 10 19.64 -14.23 -10.11
N ASP A 11 18.36 -14.40 -10.49
CA ASP A 11 17.97 -14.79 -11.84
C ASP A 11 18.48 -13.78 -12.89
N ALA A 12 18.45 -12.49 -12.58
CA ALA A 12 18.95 -11.44 -13.46
C ALA A 12 20.49 -11.41 -13.53
N ILE A 13 21.17 -11.71 -12.43
CA ILE A 13 22.62 -11.81 -12.32
C ILE A 13 23.10 -13.05 -13.08
N GLU A 14 22.48 -14.21 -12.88
CA GLU A 14 22.79 -15.44 -13.62
C GLU A 14 22.57 -15.27 -15.14
N ALA A 15 21.51 -14.56 -15.53
CA ALA A 15 21.22 -14.28 -16.95
C ALA A 15 22.21 -13.28 -17.59
N ALA A 16 22.94 -12.49 -16.78
CA ALA A 16 23.84 -11.45 -17.24
C ALA A 16 25.30 -11.93 -17.41
N ASP A 17 25.61 -13.19 -17.04
CA ASP A 17 26.97 -13.80 -17.15
C ASP A 17 28.08 -12.88 -16.60
N LEU A 18 27.88 -12.36 -15.36
CA LEU A 18 28.77 -11.42 -14.69
C LEU A 18 29.88 -12.19 -13.96
N ASP A 19 31.06 -11.55 -13.82
CA ASP A 19 32.08 -12.09 -12.94
C ASP A 19 31.73 -11.89 -11.45
N PRO A 20 32.30 -12.68 -10.52
CA PRO A 20 31.96 -12.62 -9.09
C PRO A 20 32.12 -11.23 -8.44
N SER A 21 33.00 -10.37 -8.96
CA SER A 21 33.22 -9.02 -8.43
C SER A 21 32.12 -8.05 -8.89
N GLN A 22 31.62 -8.26 -10.09
CA GLN A 22 30.50 -7.51 -10.67
C GLN A 22 29.19 -7.91 -10.00
N GLU A 23 29.02 -9.21 -9.71
CA GLU A 23 27.87 -9.73 -8.95
C GLU A 23 27.80 -9.09 -7.56
N GLU A 24 28.89 -9.13 -6.80
CA GLU A 24 28.94 -8.55 -5.44
C GLU A 24 28.67 -7.04 -5.45
N LYS A 25 29.20 -6.32 -6.45
CA LYS A 25 28.94 -4.89 -6.59
C LYS A 25 27.48 -4.61 -6.90
N LEU A 26 26.88 -5.38 -7.79
CA LEU A 26 25.47 -5.23 -8.19
C LEU A 26 24.53 -5.54 -7.01
N GLU A 27 24.81 -6.61 -6.25
CA GLU A 27 24.06 -6.94 -5.03
C GLU A 27 24.12 -5.81 -3.99
N ARG A 28 25.28 -5.20 -3.80
CA ARG A 28 25.44 -4.06 -2.88
C ARG A 28 24.67 -2.83 -3.33
N GLU A 29 24.66 -2.53 -4.62
CA GLU A 29 23.92 -1.40 -5.19
C GLU A 29 22.40 -1.62 -5.03
N PHE A 30 21.90 -2.81 -5.34
CA PHE A 30 20.49 -3.15 -5.14
C PHE A 30 20.08 -3.11 -3.66
N ALA A 31 20.92 -3.60 -2.76
CA ALA A 31 20.66 -3.54 -1.33
C ALA A 31 20.56 -2.08 -0.83
N LYS A 32 21.41 -1.18 -1.34
CA LYS A 32 21.34 0.26 -1.04
C LYS A 32 20.05 0.88 -1.59
N GLU A 33 19.70 0.58 -2.83
CA GLU A 33 18.48 1.09 -3.46
C GLU A 33 17.23 0.66 -2.69
N ILE A 34 17.13 -0.63 -2.34
CA ILE A 34 16.03 -1.15 -1.51
C ILE A 34 15.98 -0.44 -0.16
N HIS A 35 17.14 -0.22 0.47
CA HIS A 35 17.20 0.48 1.75
C HIS A 35 16.67 1.91 1.65
N ILE A 36 17.02 2.64 0.61
CA ILE A 36 16.53 3.99 0.34
C ILE A 36 15.01 3.96 0.07
N LEU A 37 14.57 3.06 -0.79
CA LEU A 37 13.15 2.95 -1.17
C LEU A 37 12.25 2.55 0.01
N THR A 38 12.77 1.77 0.95
CA THR A 38 12.03 1.31 2.14
C THR A 38 12.32 2.10 3.40
N ALA A 39 13.06 3.23 3.31
CA ALA A 39 13.34 4.10 4.44
C ALA A 39 12.04 4.60 5.09
N ASP A 40 12.00 4.57 6.42
CA ASP A 40 10.79 4.90 7.20
C ASP A 40 10.26 6.29 6.91
N GLU A 41 11.14 7.28 6.89
CA GLU A 41 10.80 8.67 6.65
C GLU A 41 10.19 8.89 5.25
N ARG A 42 10.76 8.21 4.23
CA ARG A 42 10.21 8.23 2.87
C ARG A 42 8.82 7.62 2.82
N LEU A 43 8.62 6.44 3.39
CA LEU A 43 7.32 5.76 3.38
C LEU A 43 6.26 6.57 4.13
N ARG A 44 6.61 7.20 5.25
CA ARG A 44 5.72 8.09 6.00
C ARG A 44 5.33 9.34 5.19
N SER A 45 6.28 9.91 4.45
CA SER A 45 6.01 11.06 3.58
C SER A 45 5.01 10.69 2.48
N ILE A 46 5.21 9.54 1.82
CA ILE A 46 4.31 9.02 0.77
C ILE A 46 2.93 8.68 1.35
N ALA A 47 2.87 8.08 2.55
CA ALA A 47 1.60 7.76 3.19
C ALA A 47 0.79 9.02 3.52
N ARG A 48 1.46 10.09 3.96
CA ARG A 48 0.83 11.40 4.21
C ARG A 48 0.30 12.01 2.93
N ASP A 49 1.12 12.05 1.88
CA ASP A 49 0.72 12.53 0.55
C ASP A 49 -0.49 11.75 0.01
N PHE A 50 -0.46 10.43 0.11
CA PHE A 50 -1.60 9.58 -0.28
C PHE A 50 -2.88 9.96 0.46
N VAL A 51 -2.81 10.15 1.78
CA VAL A 51 -3.99 10.49 2.59
C VAL A 51 -4.55 11.85 2.21
N GLU A 52 -3.71 12.88 2.05
CA GLU A 52 -4.14 14.20 1.60
C GLU A 52 -4.81 14.12 0.23
N HIS A 53 -4.11 13.56 -0.75
CA HIS A 53 -4.60 13.46 -2.11
C HIS A 53 -5.89 12.61 -2.22
N TYR A 54 -5.89 11.39 -1.67
CA TYR A 54 -7.03 10.49 -1.81
C TYR A 54 -8.26 10.95 -1.01
N SER A 55 -8.07 11.58 0.14
CA SER A 55 -9.19 12.16 0.89
C SER A 55 -9.86 13.32 0.15
N ASP A 56 -9.15 14.03 -0.71
CA ASP A 56 -9.72 15.08 -1.56
C ASP A 56 -10.46 14.49 -2.78
N LEU A 57 -10.07 13.30 -3.22
CA LEU A 57 -10.75 12.53 -4.27
C LEU A 57 -11.92 11.67 -3.74
N TRP A 58 -12.48 11.98 -2.59
CA TRP A 58 -13.45 11.14 -1.88
C TRP A 58 -14.71 10.75 -2.67
N THR A 59 -15.03 11.45 -3.75
CA THR A 59 -16.16 11.13 -4.64
C THR A 59 -15.75 10.34 -5.90
N SER A 60 -14.46 10.12 -6.13
CA SER A 60 -13.97 9.66 -7.43
C SER A 60 -13.97 8.13 -7.59
N GLY A 61 -13.82 7.38 -6.53
CA GLY A 61 -13.77 5.91 -6.59
C GLY A 61 -12.75 5.30 -5.63
N LYS A 62 -12.24 4.12 -5.99
CA LYS A 62 -11.32 3.33 -5.16
C LYS A 62 -9.86 3.59 -5.47
N ALA A 63 -8.98 3.30 -4.51
CA ALA A 63 -7.54 3.45 -4.64
C ALA A 63 -6.80 2.11 -4.48
N MET A 64 -5.80 1.90 -5.31
CA MET A 64 -4.85 0.79 -5.20
C MET A 64 -3.46 1.33 -4.96
N PHE A 65 -2.80 0.85 -3.93
CA PHE A 65 -1.43 1.18 -3.58
C PHE A 65 -0.53 -0.01 -3.83
N VAL A 66 0.39 0.12 -4.77
CA VAL A 66 1.34 -0.94 -5.14
C VAL A 66 2.66 -0.69 -4.45
N CYS A 67 3.06 -1.62 -3.59
CA CYS A 67 4.29 -1.54 -2.81
C CYS A 67 5.41 -2.41 -3.38
N LEU A 68 6.65 -2.05 -3.07
CA LEU A 68 7.84 -2.74 -3.51
C LEU A 68 7.90 -4.22 -3.04
N ASN A 69 7.50 -4.48 -1.80
CA ASN A 69 7.50 -5.81 -1.19
C ASN A 69 6.38 -5.97 -0.16
N LYS A 70 6.16 -7.21 0.31
CA LYS A 70 5.10 -7.57 1.24
C LYS A 70 5.21 -6.85 2.60
N VAL A 71 6.42 -6.71 3.14
CA VAL A 71 6.68 -5.98 4.39
C VAL A 71 6.29 -4.51 4.25
N THR A 72 6.68 -3.90 3.13
CA THR A 72 6.32 -2.51 2.82
C THR A 72 4.81 -2.32 2.67
N CYS A 73 4.07 -3.32 2.15
CA CYS A 73 2.60 -3.27 2.11
C CYS A 73 1.99 -3.07 3.52
N VAL A 74 2.43 -3.85 4.49
CA VAL A 74 1.91 -3.77 5.87
C VAL A 74 2.37 -2.49 6.56
N ARG A 75 3.62 -2.07 6.35
CA ARG A 75 4.12 -0.78 6.87
C ARG A 75 3.31 0.38 6.31
N MET A 76 3.11 0.42 5.00
CA MET A 76 2.35 1.47 4.32
C MET A 76 0.89 1.49 4.79
N TYR A 77 0.24 0.33 4.91
CA TYR A 77 -1.09 0.22 5.51
C TYR A 77 -1.13 0.86 6.89
N ASN A 78 -0.16 0.56 7.77
CA ASN A 78 -0.12 1.10 9.12
C ASN A 78 0.04 2.63 9.12
N TYR A 79 0.96 3.18 8.30
CA TYR A 79 1.18 4.64 8.19
C TYR A 79 -0.05 5.35 7.62
N VAL A 80 -0.66 4.80 6.56
CA VAL A 80 -1.89 5.37 5.99
C VAL A 80 -3.02 5.34 7.02
N GLN A 81 -3.19 4.26 7.78
CA GLN A 81 -4.19 4.19 8.86
C GLN A 81 -3.95 5.26 9.95
N GLU A 82 -2.68 5.51 10.31
CA GLU A 82 -2.30 6.54 11.28
C GLU A 82 -2.70 7.94 10.77
N TYR A 83 -2.28 8.30 9.56
CA TYR A 83 -2.57 9.60 8.95
C TYR A 83 -4.06 9.76 8.59
N TRP A 84 -4.74 8.70 8.20
CA TRP A 84 -6.17 8.72 7.93
C TRP A 84 -6.99 9.08 9.17
N ARG A 85 -6.66 8.49 10.31
CA ARG A 85 -7.28 8.84 11.60
C ARG A 85 -6.93 10.27 12.03
N ALA A 86 -5.71 10.72 11.78
CA ALA A 86 -5.31 12.10 12.06
C ALA A 86 -6.11 13.09 11.20
N LYS A 87 -6.29 12.79 9.90
CA LYS A 87 -7.08 13.60 8.97
C LYS A 87 -8.56 13.66 9.38
N ILE A 88 -9.14 12.55 9.80
CA ILE A 88 -10.52 12.56 10.34
C ILE A 88 -10.62 13.51 11.53
N ARG A 89 -9.71 13.44 12.51
CA ARG A 89 -9.72 14.36 13.67
C ARG A 89 -9.55 15.81 13.28
N GLU A 90 -8.66 16.10 12.32
CA GLU A 90 -8.48 17.45 11.77
C GLU A 90 -9.79 17.99 11.19
N LEU A 91 -10.45 17.19 10.34
CA LEU A 91 -11.70 17.60 9.70
C LEU A 91 -12.86 17.73 10.70
N GLU A 92 -12.93 16.87 11.72
CA GLU A 92 -13.90 16.99 12.82
C GLU A 92 -13.74 18.30 13.58
N ALA A 93 -12.51 18.71 13.88
CA ALA A 93 -12.24 19.97 14.57
C ALA A 93 -12.69 21.20 13.74
N ARG A 94 -12.73 21.08 12.41
CA ARG A 94 -13.17 22.17 11.52
C ARG A 94 -14.68 22.33 11.42
N GLN A 95 -15.48 21.34 11.82
CA GLN A 95 -16.96 21.39 11.64
C GLN A 95 -17.63 22.61 12.28
N GLY A 96 -17.09 23.11 13.40
CA GLY A 96 -17.64 24.27 14.11
C GLY A 96 -17.21 25.64 13.55
N THR A 97 -16.32 25.69 12.56
CA THR A 97 -15.71 26.92 12.05
C THR A 97 -16.04 27.27 10.60
N VAL A 98 -16.87 26.47 9.96
CA VAL A 98 -17.20 26.58 8.52
C VAL A 98 -18.65 27.02 8.33
N THR A 99 -18.97 27.50 7.14
CA THR A 99 -20.35 27.87 6.77
C THR A 99 -21.29 26.63 6.77
N GLN A 100 -22.60 26.85 6.81
CA GLN A 100 -23.58 25.76 6.82
C GLN A 100 -23.46 24.84 5.61
N GLN A 101 -23.18 25.39 4.43
CA GLN A 101 -23.02 24.61 3.20
C GLN A 101 -21.74 23.74 3.26
N GLU A 102 -20.63 24.34 3.66
CA GLU A 102 -19.36 23.63 3.86
C GLU A 102 -19.47 22.56 4.95
N ALA A 103 -20.24 22.82 6.02
CA ALA A 103 -20.48 21.86 7.09
C ALA A 103 -21.20 20.59 6.58
N GLN A 104 -22.15 20.74 5.66
CA GLN A 104 -22.86 19.60 5.05
C GLN A 104 -21.91 18.75 4.17
N GLU A 105 -21.09 19.39 3.36
CA GLU A 105 -20.10 18.69 2.54
C GLU A 105 -19.05 17.98 3.40
N LEU A 106 -18.54 18.68 4.40
CA LEU A 106 -17.59 18.14 5.36
C LEU A 106 -18.15 16.94 6.13
N ALA A 107 -19.43 16.99 6.53
CA ALA A 107 -20.10 15.88 7.19
C ALA A 107 -20.21 14.65 6.29
N ARG A 108 -20.52 14.83 4.99
CA ARG A 108 -20.51 13.73 4.01
C ARG A 108 -19.14 13.14 3.79
N LYS A 109 -18.11 13.99 3.65
CA LYS A 109 -16.72 13.56 3.53
C LYS A 109 -16.26 12.77 4.76
N LEU A 110 -16.57 13.26 5.95
CA LEU A 110 -16.26 12.57 7.21
C LEU A 110 -16.95 11.21 7.33
N ALA A 111 -18.24 11.13 6.96
CA ALA A 111 -18.96 9.86 6.96
C ALA A 111 -18.30 8.85 6.02
N TRP A 112 -17.96 9.27 4.80
CA TRP A 112 -17.25 8.46 3.83
C TRP A 112 -15.86 8.01 4.34
N MET A 113 -15.09 8.91 4.96
CA MET A 113 -13.77 8.58 5.51
C MET A 113 -13.87 7.57 6.66
N LYS A 114 -14.84 7.72 7.55
CA LYS A 114 -15.06 6.80 8.70
C LYS A 114 -15.52 5.43 8.26
N GLU A 115 -16.32 5.35 7.21
CA GLU A 115 -16.81 4.11 6.62
C GLU A 115 -15.71 3.40 5.79
N THR A 116 -14.73 4.16 5.26
CA THR A 116 -13.70 3.61 4.37
C THR A 116 -12.91 2.49 5.03
N GLU A 117 -13.01 1.30 4.46
CA GLU A 117 -12.20 0.15 4.82
C GLU A 117 -10.96 0.07 3.93
N MET A 118 -9.89 -0.45 4.52
CA MET A 118 -8.62 -0.70 3.86
C MET A 118 -8.15 -2.13 4.13
N ALA A 119 -7.46 -2.74 3.18
CA ALA A 119 -6.88 -4.06 3.36
C ALA A 119 -5.53 -4.19 2.66
N VAL A 120 -4.70 -5.08 3.19
CA VAL A 120 -3.50 -5.61 2.54
C VAL A 120 -3.89 -6.88 1.81
N VAL A 121 -3.46 -7.03 0.55
CA VAL A 121 -3.65 -8.24 -0.25
C VAL A 121 -2.30 -8.64 -0.85
N ILE A 122 -1.73 -9.70 -0.26
CA ILE A 122 -0.42 -10.23 -0.61
C ILE A 122 -0.45 -11.76 -0.65
N SER A 123 0.35 -12.36 -1.53
CA SER A 123 0.48 -13.81 -1.61
C SER A 123 1.04 -14.40 -0.29
N PRO A 124 0.61 -15.61 0.11
CA PRO A 124 1.18 -16.28 1.27
C PRO A 124 2.66 -16.60 1.05
N GLU A 125 3.38 -16.72 2.17
CA GLU A 125 4.81 -17.05 2.18
C GLU A 125 5.12 -17.99 3.34
N GLN A 126 6.08 -18.89 3.11
CA GLN A 126 6.53 -19.77 4.17
C GLN A 126 7.18 -18.95 5.30
N ASN A 127 6.83 -19.25 6.56
CA ASN A 127 7.33 -18.54 7.75
C ASN A 127 6.99 -17.03 7.80
N GLU A 128 5.95 -16.59 7.09
CA GLU A 128 5.58 -15.17 7.01
C GLU A 128 5.40 -14.51 8.39
N VAL A 129 4.79 -15.20 9.36
CA VAL A 129 4.58 -14.67 10.72
C VAL A 129 5.91 -14.28 11.37
N GLN A 130 6.93 -15.13 11.24
CA GLN A 130 8.26 -14.83 11.79
C GLN A 130 8.95 -13.69 11.03
N THR A 131 8.79 -13.66 9.72
CA THR A 131 9.29 -12.61 8.85
C THR A 131 8.72 -11.24 9.26
N PHE A 132 7.40 -11.11 9.34
CA PHE A 132 6.76 -9.85 9.75
C PHE A 132 7.11 -9.46 11.18
N LYS A 133 7.16 -10.42 12.10
CA LYS A 133 7.54 -10.19 13.51
C LYS A 133 8.94 -9.58 13.67
N LYS A 134 9.92 -9.92 12.82
CA LYS A 134 11.25 -9.30 12.81
C LYS A 134 11.20 -7.78 12.53
N TRP A 135 10.15 -7.33 11.83
CA TRP A 135 9.90 -5.93 11.53
C TRP A 135 8.94 -5.26 12.54
N GLY A 136 8.59 -5.94 13.62
CA GLY A 136 7.61 -5.45 14.58
C GLY A 136 6.19 -5.38 14.02
N LEU A 137 5.88 -6.17 12.99
CA LEU A 137 4.60 -6.19 12.29
C LEU A 137 3.83 -7.48 12.59
N ASP A 138 2.49 -7.40 12.55
CA ASP A 138 1.59 -8.53 12.67
C ASP A 138 0.83 -8.76 11.36
N ILE A 139 1.08 -9.88 10.71
CA ILE A 139 0.41 -10.28 9.47
C ILE A 139 -0.91 -11.02 9.72
N LEU A 140 -1.12 -11.59 10.91
CA LEU A 140 -2.26 -12.46 11.20
C LEU A 140 -3.62 -11.79 10.94
N PRO A 141 -3.87 -10.53 11.38
CA PRO A 141 -5.15 -9.87 11.10
C PRO A 141 -5.39 -9.68 9.60
N HIS A 142 -4.33 -9.39 8.83
CA HIS A 142 -4.43 -9.22 7.39
C HIS A 142 -4.69 -10.56 6.70
N ARG A 143 -3.98 -11.63 7.11
CA ARG A 143 -4.17 -12.99 6.59
C ARG A 143 -5.59 -13.50 6.86
N ALA A 144 -6.08 -13.33 8.08
CA ALA A 144 -7.45 -13.68 8.45
C ALA A 144 -8.51 -12.93 7.61
N LYS A 145 -8.25 -11.66 7.27
CA LYS A 145 -9.14 -10.88 6.38
C LYS A 145 -9.13 -11.45 4.97
N MET A 146 -7.95 -11.77 4.40
CA MET A 146 -7.80 -12.37 3.07
C MET A 146 -8.45 -13.76 2.95
N GLU A 147 -8.42 -14.57 4.03
CA GLU A 147 -9.00 -15.92 4.04
C GLU A 147 -10.52 -15.94 4.24
N LYS A 148 -11.04 -14.98 5.02
CA LYS A 148 -12.48 -14.96 5.39
C LYS A 148 -13.36 -14.15 4.44
N ARG A 149 -12.78 -13.30 3.60
CA ARG A 149 -13.51 -12.38 2.72
C ARG A 149 -13.11 -12.59 1.25
N GLU A 150 -14.05 -12.37 0.36
CA GLU A 150 -13.81 -12.33 -1.09
C GLU A 150 -13.37 -10.92 -1.51
N LEU A 151 -12.17 -10.51 -1.04
CA LEU A 151 -11.67 -9.13 -1.19
C LEU A 151 -11.60 -8.67 -2.66
N ASP A 152 -11.39 -9.57 -3.60
CA ASP A 152 -11.38 -9.29 -5.04
C ASP A 152 -12.78 -8.87 -5.53
N LYS A 153 -13.83 -9.56 -5.11
CA LYS A 153 -15.22 -9.20 -5.45
C LYS A 153 -15.66 -7.93 -4.75
N GLU A 154 -15.35 -7.81 -3.46
CA GLU A 154 -15.69 -6.63 -2.67
C GLU A 154 -14.99 -5.37 -3.20
N PHE A 155 -13.74 -5.48 -3.66
CA PHE A 155 -13.04 -4.33 -4.23
C PHE A 155 -13.59 -3.91 -5.60
N LYS A 156 -14.15 -4.84 -6.38
CA LYS A 156 -14.82 -4.56 -7.66
C LYS A 156 -16.20 -3.94 -7.49
N ASP A 157 -16.85 -4.13 -6.36
CA ASP A 157 -18.15 -3.52 -6.06
C ASP A 157 -17.97 -2.05 -5.64
N SER A 158 -18.42 -1.12 -6.50
CA SER A 158 -18.32 0.32 -6.27
C SER A 158 -19.05 0.81 -5.01
N LYS A 159 -20.05 0.06 -4.52
CA LYS A 159 -20.83 0.40 -3.31
C LYS A 159 -20.20 -0.12 -2.03
N ASN A 160 -19.28 -1.09 -2.12
CA ASN A 160 -18.62 -1.66 -0.95
C ASN A 160 -17.64 -0.64 -0.32
N PRO A 161 -17.68 -0.44 1.00
CA PRO A 161 -16.79 0.51 1.71
C PRO A 161 -15.31 0.12 1.72
N PHE A 162 -14.94 -1.06 1.26
CA PHE A 162 -13.54 -1.43 1.02
C PHE A 162 -13.02 -0.65 -0.19
N ARG A 163 -12.38 0.49 0.07
CA ARG A 163 -11.99 1.49 -0.93
C ARG A 163 -10.48 1.59 -1.18
N VAL A 164 -9.65 1.11 -0.26
CA VAL A 164 -8.19 1.18 -0.41
C VAL A 164 -7.58 -0.20 -0.24
N VAL A 165 -6.80 -0.64 -1.23
CA VAL A 165 -6.06 -1.89 -1.18
C VAL A 165 -4.55 -1.63 -1.31
N PHE A 166 -3.76 -2.30 -0.48
CA PHE A 166 -2.29 -2.33 -0.55
C PHE A 166 -1.86 -3.68 -1.08
N VAL A 167 -1.14 -3.69 -2.21
CA VAL A 167 -0.74 -4.91 -2.92
C VAL A 167 0.77 -4.92 -3.19
N CYS A 168 1.32 -6.13 -3.34
CA CYS A 168 2.66 -6.34 -3.85
C CYS A 168 2.57 -7.36 -5.00
N ALA A 169 2.81 -6.92 -6.22
CA ALA A 169 2.75 -7.70 -7.47
C ALA A 169 1.42 -8.43 -7.76
N MET A 170 0.46 -8.41 -6.82
CA MET A 170 -0.88 -8.98 -7.01
C MET A 170 -1.82 -7.97 -7.64
N TRP A 171 -2.80 -8.44 -8.40
CA TRP A 171 -3.86 -7.64 -9.03
C TRP A 171 -3.37 -6.60 -10.06
N LEU A 172 -2.11 -6.66 -10.48
CA LEU A 172 -1.59 -5.73 -11.50
C LEU A 172 -1.89 -6.21 -12.92
N THR A 173 -2.08 -7.51 -13.11
CA THR A 173 -2.39 -8.11 -14.41
C THR A 173 -3.70 -8.90 -14.32
N GLY A 174 -4.57 -8.72 -15.30
CA GLY A 174 -5.82 -9.47 -15.39
C GLY A 174 -6.88 -9.11 -14.32
N PHE A 175 -6.69 -8.03 -13.55
CA PHE A 175 -7.63 -7.58 -12.53
C PHE A 175 -8.30 -6.28 -12.99
N ASP A 176 -9.46 -6.41 -13.64
CA ASP A 176 -10.24 -5.26 -14.09
C ASP A 176 -11.13 -4.73 -12.96
N VAL A 177 -10.95 -3.45 -12.60
CA VAL A 177 -11.71 -2.74 -11.57
C VAL A 177 -12.23 -1.43 -12.13
N LYS A 178 -13.47 -1.42 -12.59
CA LYS A 178 -14.10 -0.26 -13.23
C LYS A 178 -14.22 0.97 -12.30
N CYS A 179 -14.27 0.76 -10.99
CA CYS A 179 -14.36 1.82 -9.99
C CYS A 179 -13.00 2.26 -9.44
N LEU A 180 -11.88 1.78 -9.99
CA LEU A 180 -10.53 2.24 -9.63
C LEU A 180 -10.29 3.63 -10.23
N SER A 181 -10.07 4.62 -9.39
CA SER A 181 -9.81 6.00 -9.81
C SER A 181 -8.40 6.46 -9.46
N CYS A 182 -7.74 5.79 -8.54
CA CYS A 182 -6.43 6.19 -8.04
C CYS A 182 -5.50 4.98 -7.97
N LEU A 183 -4.33 5.09 -8.61
CA LEU A 183 -3.27 4.08 -8.59
C LEU A 183 -1.96 4.74 -8.13
N TYR A 184 -1.48 4.33 -6.95
CA TYR A 184 -0.17 4.70 -6.44
C TYR A 184 0.83 3.58 -6.70
N LEU A 185 1.92 3.88 -7.38
CA LEU A 185 2.99 2.94 -7.70
C LEU A 185 4.25 3.34 -6.93
N ASP A 186 4.49 2.68 -5.79
CA ASP A 186 5.71 2.86 -4.99
C ASP A 186 6.70 1.73 -5.25
N GLN A 187 7.09 1.60 -6.51
CA GLN A 187 8.12 0.66 -6.97
C GLN A 187 8.78 1.21 -8.24
N PRO A 188 10.05 0.89 -8.50
CA PRO A 188 10.70 1.23 -9.75
C PRO A 188 9.95 0.62 -10.94
N LEU A 189 9.59 1.45 -11.90
CA LEU A 189 9.03 0.99 -13.18
C LEU A 189 10.20 0.70 -14.11
N LYS A 190 10.31 -0.56 -14.57
CA LYS A 190 11.26 -0.91 -15.63
C LYS A 190 10.57 -0.69 -16.97
N ALA A 191 11.21 0.07 -17.84
CA ALA A 191 10.83 0.09 -19.26
C ALA A 191 11.13 -1.30 -19.86
N HIS A 192 10.15 -1.85 -20.56
CA HIS A 192 10.32 -3.06 -21.38
C HIS A 192 10.74 -2.68 -22.78
#